data_57127d14ff3dd33195e61b3cd3eed6f0
#
_entry.id   57127d14ff3dd33195e61b3cd3eed6f0
#
_cell.length_a   1.000
_cell.length_b   1.000
_cell.length_c   1.000
_cell.angle_alpha   90.00
_cell.angle_beta   90.00
_cell.angle_gamma   90.00
#
_symmetry.space_group_name_H-M   'P 1'
#
loop_
_entity.id
_entity.type
_entity.pdbx_description
1 polymer ?
#
loop_
_entity_poly.entity_id
_entity_poly.type
_entity_poly.pdbx_seq_one_letter_code
_entity_poly.pdbx_strand_id
1 'polypeptide(L)'
;MTNRLSGWLALLALACCAPAQAADAPAPKLVIESPVDGQAVGNALIVRFHAEQIRLAPRYAPAGEPVPAALRGVGHLHVYLDGAAWHWVHATPDPLVLVGLPPGPHQIRLELAAPNHQPLDARQVSFSVSAGDSRRAH
;
A
#
# COMPACT_ATOMS: atom_id res chain seq x y z
N MET A 1 -35.19 -44.26 -64.19
CA MET A 1 -35.65 -43.12 -63.45
C MET A 1 -35.06 -43.20 -62.04
N THR A 2 -33.94 -42.56 -61.83
CA THR A 2 -33.22 -42.61 -60.55
C THR A 2 -32.89 -41.16 -60.11
N ASN A 3 -33.60 -40.73 -59.13
CA ASN A 3 -33.47 -39.36 -58.55
C ASN A 3 -32.38 -39.42 -57.49
N ARG A 4 -31.27 -38.75 -57.71
CA ARG A 4 -30.21 -38.56 -56.68
C ARG A 4 -30.44 -37.23 -55.97
N LEU A 5 -30.88 -37.28 -54.73
CA LEU A 5 -30.91 -36.17 -53.84
C LEU A 5 -29.52 -35.99 -53.21
N SER A 6 -28.83 -34.91 -53.60
CA SER A 6 -27.59 -34.50 -52.97
C SER A 6 -27.89 -33.70 -51.73
N GLY A 7 -27.64 -34.28 -50.56
CA GLY A 7 -27.71 -33.59 -49.28
C GLY A 7 -26.46 -32.75 -49.04
N TRP A 8 -26.64 -31.45 -48.89
CA TRP A 8 -25.61 -30.52 -48.47
C TRP A 8 -25.62 -30.48 -46.95
N LEU A 9 -24.59 -31.03 -46.33
CA LEU A 9 -24.33 -30.86 -44.89
C LEU A 9 -23.63 -29.50 -44.69
N ALA A 10 -24.36 -28.53 -44.17
CA ALA A 10 -23.80 -27.27 -43.68
C ALA A 10 -23.18 -27.51 -42.30
N LEU A 11 -21.85 -27.51 -42.22
CA LEU A 11 -21.13 -27.47 -40.93
C LEU A 11 -21.24 -26.06 -40.35
N LEU A 12 -22.03 -25.92 -39.31
CA LEU A 12 -22.02 -24.71 -38.48
C LEU A 12 -20.81 -24.77 -37.55
N ALA A 13 -19.76 -23.99 -37.87
CA ALA A 13 -18.63 -23.78 -36.98
C ALA A 13 -19.07 -22.81 -35.86
N LEU A 14 -19.33 -23.36 -34.69
CA LEU A 14 -19.58 -22.56 -33.47
C LEU A 14 -18.25 -21.98 -33.00
N ALA A 15 -17.99 -20.69 -33.30
CA ALA A 15 -16.85 -19.98 -32.79
C ALA A 15 -17.08 -19.71 -31.28
N CYS A 16 -16.42 -20.49 -30.44
CA CYS A 16 -16.34 -20.24 -28.98
C CYS A 16 -15.52 -18.98 -28.77
N CYS A 17 -16.17 -17.80 -28.64
CA CYS A 17 -15.56 -16.62 -28.06
C CYS A 17 -15.39 -16.87 -26.55
N ALA A 18 -14.23 -17.30 -26.12
CA ALA A 18 -13.86 -17.26 -24.72
C ALA A 18 -13.81 -15.79 -24.26
N PRO A 19 -14.47 -15.41 -23.16
CA PRO A 19 -14.32 -14.07 -22.63
C PRO A 19 -12.85 -13.88 -22.23
N ALA A 20 -12.20 -12.86 -22.78
CA ALA A 20 -10.90 -12.42 -22.31
C ALA A 20 -11.08 -11.98 -20.85
N GLN A 21 -10.57 -12.76 -19.91
CA GLN A 21 -10.49 -12.36 -18.53
C GLN A 21 -9.56 -11.16 -18.47
N ALA A 22 -10.11 -9.98 -18.15
CA ALA A 22 -9.29 -8.83 -17.84
C ALA A 22 -8.39 -9.23 -16.66
N ALA A 23 -7.07 -9.22 -16.87
CA ALA A 23 -6.12 -9.44 -15.79
C ALA A 23 -6.40 -8.37 -14.72
N ASP A 24 -6.71 -8.79 -13.49
CA ASP A 24 -6.92 -7.87 -12.38
C ASP A 24 -5.68 -7.00 -12.24
N ALA A 25 -5.88 -5.67 -12.19
CA ALA A 25 -4.79 -4.74 -11.95
C ALA A 25 -4.11 -5.10 -10.62
N PRO A 26 -2.76 -5.05 -10.54
CA PRO A 26 -2.06 -5.42 -9.33
C PRO A 26 -2.52 -4.55 -8.15
N ALA A 27 -2.70 -5.18 -6.99
CA ALA A 27 -3.16 -4.51 -5.78
C ALA A 27 -2.11 -3.49 -5.29
N PRO A 28 -2.54 -2.38 -4.67
CA PRO A 28 -1.65 -1.44 -4.03
C PRO A 28 -0.78 -2.12 -2.98
N LYS A 29 0.50 -1.72 -2.91
CA LYS A 29 1.48 -2.31 -2.00
C LYS A 29 2.32 -1.22 -1.34
N LEU A 30 2.65 -1.43 -0.07
CA LEU A 30 3.53 -0.57 0.70
C LEU A 30 4.86 -1.29 0.97
N VAL A 31 5.96 -0.58 0.82
CA VAL A 31 7.31 -1.07 1.16
C VAL A 31 7.97 -0.08 2.11
N ILE A 32 8.51 -0.57 3.23
CA ILE A 32 9.41 0.18 4.11
C ILE A 32 10.84 -0.18 3.73
N GLU A 33 11.62 0.81 3.31
CA GLU A 33 13.02 0.64 2.91
C GLU A 33 13.97 0.79 4.09
N SER A 34 13.63 1.69 5.02
CA SER A 34 14.37 1.88 6.27
C SER A 34 13.46 2.45 7.37
N PRO A 35 13.73 2.14 8.65
CA PRO A 35 14.73 1.19 9.12
C PRO A 35 14.41 -0.23 8.69
N VAL A 36 15.41 -1.10 8.67
CA VAL A 36 15.19 -2.54 8.57
C VAL A 36 14.90 -3.10 9.96
N ASP A 37 14.24 -4.24 10.00
CA ASP A 37 13.83 -4.86 11.27
C ASP A 37 15.04 -5.13 12.18
N GLY A 38 14.95 -4.70 13.43
CA GLY A 38 16.03 -4.80 14.42
C GLY A 38 17.13 -3.74 14.30
N GLN A 39 17.01 -2.76 13.40
CA GLN A 39 18.05 -1.73 13.21
C GLN A 39 18.16 -0.84 14.46
N ALA A 40 19.42 -0.52 14.84
CA ALA A 40 19.71 0.53 15.82
C ALA A 40 19.77 1.89 15.13
N VAL A 41 19.10 2.89 15.68
CA VAL A 41 19.09 4.27 15.19
C VAL A 41 19.53 5.23 16.30
N GLY A 42 19.93 6.44 15.90
CA GLY A 42 20.25 7.52 16.82
C GLY A 42 18.99 8.21 17.38
N ASN A 43 19.14 9.45 17.80
CA ASN A 43 18.05 10.27 18.34
C ASN A 43 17.01 10.74 17.30
N ALA A 44 17.22 10.43 16.03
CA ALA A 44 16.29 10.69 14.93
C ALA A 44 16.08 9.41 14.12
N LEU A 45 14.82 9.07 13.90
CA LEU A 45 14.40 8.00 13.01
C LEU A 45 13.97 8.61 11.68
N ILE A 46 14.54 8.14 10.59
CA ILE A 46 14.10 8.48 9.22
C ILE A 46 13.49 7.22 8.62
N VAL A 47 12.19 7.23 8.40
CA VAL A 47 11.48 6.13 7.74
C VAL A 47 11.38 6.44 6.26
N ARG A 48 12.05 5.63 5.45
CA ARG A 48 11.94 5.66 3.99
C ARG A 48 10.97 4.57 3.55
N PHE A 49 10.09 4.92 2.66
CA PHE A 49 9.07 4.02 2.15
C PHE A 49 8.68 4.42 0.73
N HIS A 50 8.00 3.52 0.03
CA HIS A 50 7.28 3.84 -1.20
C HIS A 50 5.99 3.02 -1.29
N ALA A 51 5.04 3.53 -2.03
CA ALA A 51 3.79 2.84 -2.36
C ALA A 51 3.76 2.50 -3.86
N GLU A 52 3.41 1.27 -4.17
CA GLU A 52 3.25 0.77 -5.54
C GLU A 52 1.77 0.78 -5.92
N GLN A 53 1.45 1.03 -7.19
CA GLN A 53 0.10 1.03 -7.77
C GLN A 53 -0.87 2.06 -7.16
N ILE A 54 -0.36 3.01 -6.37
CA ILE A 54 -1.13 4.07 -5.73
C ILE A 54 -0.25 5.30 -5.50
N ARG A 55 -0.81 6.48 -5.66
CA ARG A 55 -0.13 7.74 -5.41
C ARG A 55 -0.55 8.33 -4.07
N LEU A 56 0.40 8.67 -3.23
CA LEU A 56 0.12 9.37 -1.97
C LEU A 56 -0.23 10.83 -2.25
N ALA A 57 -1.37 11.27 -1.76
CA ALA A 57 -1.82 12.67 -1.86
C ALA A 57 -2.87 12.97 -0.78
N PRO A 58 -2.94 14.22 -0.29
CA PRO A 58 -3.90 14.65 0.74
C PRO A 58 -5.30 14.83 0.11
N ARG A 59 -5.88 13.73 -0.32
CA ARG A 59 -7.21 13.65 -0.93
C ARG A 59 -8.03 12.61 -0.17
N TYR A 60 -9.18 13.04 0.35
CA TYR A 60 -10.00 12.24 1.26
C TYR A 60 -11.43 12.15 0.74
N ALA A 61 -12.09 11.07 1.08
CA ALA A 61 -13.51 10.83 0.93
C ALA A 61 -14.12 10.48 2.30
N PRO A 62 -15.43 10.61 2.49
CA PRO A 62 -16.05 10.18 3.75
C PRO A 62 -15.74 8.72 4.07
N ALA A 63 -15.44 8.44 5.34
CA ALA A 63 -15.11 7.09 5.78
C ALA A 63 -16.28 6.13 5.53
N GLY A 64 -15.96 4.94 4.99
CA GLY A 64 -16.94 3.91 4.69
C GLY A 64 -17.77 4.15 3.42
N GLU A 65 -17.67 5.32 2.78
CA GLU A 65 -18.33 5.61 1.52
C GLU A 65 -17.54 5.06 0.31
N PRO A 66 -18.19 4.81 -0.84
CA PRO A 66 -17.48 4.43 -2.05
C PRO A 66 -16.48 5.52 -2.49
N VAL A 67 -15.30 5.11 -2.89
CA VAL A 67 -14.28 6.06 -3.38
C VAL A 67 -14.72 6.65 -4.72
N PRO A 68 -14.88 7.98 -4.83
CA PRO A 68 -15.21 8.63 -6.09
C PRO A 68 -14.21 8.31 -7.21
N ALA A 69 -14.68 8.22 -8.44
CA ALA A 69 -13.82 7.89 -9.59
C ALA A 69 -12.59 8.80 -9.73
N ALA A 70 -12.74 10.09 -9.42
CA ALA A 70 -11.66 11.09 -9.44
C ALA A 70 -10.56 10.85 -8.40
N LEU A 71 -10.82 10.04 -7.38
CA LEU A 71 -9.87 9.71 -6.30
C LEU A 71 -9.32 8.28 -6.41
N ARG A 72 -9.64 7.55 -7.47
CA ARG A 72 -9.07 6.21 -7.69
C ARG A 72 -7.56 6.30 -7.90
N GLY A 73 -6.83 5.34 -7.34
CA GLY A 73 -5.37 5.33 -7.40
C GLY A 73 -4.69 6.38 -6.53
N VAL A 74 -5.42 7.00 -5.60
CA VAL A 74 -4.91 7.91 -4.57
C VAL A 74 -5.05 7.25 -3.20
N GLY A 75 -4.13 7.53 -2.29
CA GLY A 75 -4.16 7.03 -0.92
C GLY A 75 -3.33 7.89 0.02
N HIS A 76 -3.28 7.47 1.27
CA HIS A 76 -2.50 8.08 2.33
C HIS A 76 -2.03 7.01 3.31
N LEU A 77 -1.14 7.37 4.22
CA LEU A 77 -0.67 6.47 5.27
C LEU A 77 -1.29 6.87 6.61
N HIS A 78 -1.72 5.87 7.36
CA HIS A 78 -1.89 5.96 8.81
C HIS A 78 -0.60 5.48 9.48
N VAL A 79 -0.03 6.29 10.35
CA VAL A 79 1.24 6.02 11.02
C VAL A 79 1.00 5.75 12.49
N TYR A 80 1.34 4.56 12.94
CA TYR A 80 1.21 4.11 14.32
C TYR A 80 2.60 3.91 14.92
N LEU A 81 2.82 4.44 16.11
CA LEU A 81 4.08 4.27 16.86
C LEU A 81 3.81 3.47 18.15
N ASP A 82 4.64 2.47 18.41
CA ASP A 82 4.64 1.65 19.62
C ASP A 82 3.28 1.05 20.00
N GLY A 83 2.48 0.68 18.99
CA GLY A 83 1.17 0.08 19.21
C GLY A 83 0.12 1.03 19.80
N ALA A 84 0.35 2.35 19.76
CA ALA A 84 -0.63 3.33 20.20
C ALA A 84 -1.96 3.20 19.43
N ALA A 85 -3.08 3.42 20.10
CA ALA A 85 -4.40 3.39 19.48
C ALA A 85 -4.62 4.59 18.54
N TRP A 86 -3.96 5.71 18.79
CA TRP A 86 -3.98 6.87 17.92
C TRP A 86 -2.94 6.77 16.82
N HIS A 87 -3.19 7.43 15.72
CA HIS A 87 -2.28 7.52 14.58
C HIS A 87 -2.36 8.93 13.99
N TRP A 88 -1.40 9.26 13.15
CA TRP A 88 -1.49 10.46 12.31
C TRP A 88 -1.50 10.07 10.84
N VAL A 89 -1.95 10.98 10.01
CA VAL A 89 -2.01 10.79 8.57
C VAL A 89 -0.78 11.41 7.91
N HIS A 90 -0.14 10.65 7.01
CA HIS A 90 0.92 11.12 6.15
C HIS A 90 0.51 10.86 4.69
N ALA A 91 0.48 11.92 3.89
CA ALA A 91 -0.13 11.86 2.56
C ALA A 91 0.81 12.33 1.44
N THR A 92 2.12 12.35 1.71
CA THR A 92 3.16 12.69 0.73
C THR A 92 4.17 11.54 0.58
N PRO A 93 4.93 11.48 -0.53
CA PRO A 93 5.98 10.48 -0.68
C PRO A 93 7.26 10.80 0.12
N ASP A 94 7.29 11.90 0.87
CA ASP A 94 8.46 12.31 1.63
C ASP A 94 8.72 11.35 2.78
N PRO A 95 10.00 11.12 3.17
CA PRO A 95 10.33 10.32 4.34
C PRO A 95 9.70 10.88 5.62
N LEU A 96 9.28 9.99 6.51
CA LEU A 96 8.88 10.36 7.86
C LEU A 96 10.13 10.62 8.69
N VAL A 97 10.13 11.72 9.45
CA VAL A 97 11.21 12.05 10.40
C VAL A 97 10.63 12.16 11.79
N LEU A 98 11.05 11.28 12.69
CA LEU A 98 10.66 11.27 14.09
C LEU A 98 11.89 11.57 14.94
N VAL A 99 11.76 12.53 15.83
CA VAL A 99 12.82 12.93 16.76
C VAL A 99 12.34 12.83 18.20
N GLY A 100 13.28 12.69 19.13
CA GLY A 100 12.99 12.70 20.55
C GLY A 100 12.35 11.40 21.07
N LEU A 101 12.46 10.30 20.34
CA LEU A 101 12.07 9.00 20.87
C LEU A 101 13.03 8.61 22.01
N PRO A 102 12.51 8.09 23.13
CA PRO A 102 13.35 7.65 24.23
C PRO A 102 14.24 6.48 23.80
N PRO A 103 15.41 6.29 24.44
CA PRO A 103 16.24 5.11 24.21
C PRO A 103 15.48 3.82 24.51
N GLY A 104 15.71 2.79 23.67
CA GLY A 104 15.11 1.49 23.87
C GLY A 104 14.41 0.95 22.61
N PRO A 105 13.65 -0.16 22.76
CA PRO A 105 12.96 -0.79 21.64
C PRO A 105 11.70 0.00 21.26
N HIS A 106 11.48 0.11 19.96
CA HIS A 106 10.32 0.75 19.35
C HIS A 106 9.82 -0.06 18.17
N GLN A 107 8.61 0.24 17.75
CA GLN A 107 8.06 -0.26 16.48
C GLN A 107 7.26 0.84 15.79
N ILE A 108 7.31 0.86 14.47
CA ILE A 108 6.46 1.71 13.64
C ILE A 108 5.66 0.84 12.68
N ARG A 109 4.36 1.11 12.58
CA ARG A 109 3.47 0.50 11.61
C ARG A 109 2.93 1.57 10.68
N LEU A 110 3.10 1.35 9.39
CA LEU A 110 2.50 2.15 8.34
C LEU A 110 1.36 1.35 7.73
N GLU A 111 0.19 1.96 7.62
CA GLU A 111 -0.97 1.39 6.96
C GLU A 111 -1.34 2.26 5.77
N LEU A 112 -1.27 1.68 4.58
CA LEU A 112 -1.71 2.31 3.36
C LEU A 112 -3.24 2.26 3.31
N ALA A 113 -3.88 3.39 3.15
CA ALA A 113 -5.32 3.51 3.12
C ALA A 113 -5.81 4.21 1.86
N ALA A 114 -6.99 3.80 1.39
CA ALA A 114 -7.74 4.47 0.35
C ALA A 114 -8.27 5.84 0.85
N PRO A 115 -8.74 6.73 -0.04
CA PRO A 115 -9.27 8.04 0.36
C PRO A 115 -10.38 8.00 1.41
N ASN A 116 -11.16 6.91 1.44
CA ASN A 116 -12.23 6.67 2.42
C ASN A 116 -11.76 5.93 3.68
N HIS A 117 -10.46 5.93 3.95
CA HIS A 117 -9.80 5.28 5.09
C HIS A 117 -9.89 3.74 5.10
N GLN A 118 -10.31 3.10 4.01
CA GLN A 118 -10.27 1.65 3.91
C GLN A 118 -8.81 1.18 3.81
N PRO A 119 -8.34 0.28 4.71
CA PRO A 119 -7.00 -0.28 4.65
C PRO A 119 -6.76 -1.07 3.37
N LEU A 120 -5.59 -0.86 2.74
CA LEU A 120 -5.18 -1.53 1.51
C LEU A 120 -3.99 -2.47 1.73
N ASP A 121 -2.99 -2.02 2.48
CA ASP A 121 -1.79 -2.78 2.85
C ASP A 121 -1.19 -2.21 4.14
N ALA A 122 -0.41 -3.01 4.85
CA ALA A 122 0.28 -2.54 6.06
C ALA A 122 1.65 -3.19 6.20
N ARG A 123 2.60 -2.42 6.72
CA ARG A 123 3.94 -2.88 7.07
C ARG A 123 4.31 -2.38 8.45
N GLN A 124 5.06 -3.20 9.17
CA GLN A 124 5.58 -2.88 10.49
C GLN A 124 7.06 -3.23 10.55
N VAL A 125 7.82 -2.42 11.25
CA VAL A 125 9.24 -2.66 11.51
C VAL A 125 9.55 -2.33 12.95
N SER A 126 10.39 -3.16 13.58
CA SER A 126 10.94 -2.93 14.91
C SER A 126 12.33 -2.34 14.80
N PHE A 127 12.68 -1.43 15.71
CA PHE A 127 13.98 -0.78 15.76
C PHE A 127 14.34 -0.46 17.21
N SER A 128 15.56 -0.07 17.46
CA SER A 128 16.00 0.41 18.78
C SER A 128 16.62 1.80 18.66
N VAL A 129 16.27 2.67 19.62
CA VAL A 129 16.89 3.98 19.76
C VAL A 129 18.08 3.85 20.72
N SER A 130 19.27 4.24 20.26
CA SER A 130 20.48 4.25 21.10
C SER A 130 20.38 5.37 22.13
N ALA A 131 20.86 5.11 23.35
CA ALA A 131 21.08 6.17 24.32
C ALA A 131 22.09 7.16 23.72
N GLY A 132 21.67 8.42 23.53
CA GLY A 132 22.57 9.47 23.06
C GLY A 132 23.79 9.57 23.98
N ASP A 133 24.97 9.67 23.40
CA ASP A 133 26.19 9.88 24.18
C ASP A 133 26.13 11.32 24.77
N SER A 134 25.65 11.43 26.00
CA SER A 134 25.58 12.70 26.73
C SER A 134 26.97 13.30 27.07
N ARG A 135 28.05 12.75 26.50
CA ARG A 135 29.45 13.14 26.79
C ARG A 135 30.03 14.18 25.84
N ARG A 136 29.24 14.85 25.02
CA ARG A 136 29.75 15.95 24.17
C ARG A 136 29.10 17.29 24.55
N ALA A 137 29.22 17.68 25.81
CA ALA A 137 28.98 19.04 26.27
C ALA A 137 30.12 19.44 27.21
N HIS A 138 31.28 19.73 26.64
CA HIS A 138 32.34 20.53 27.26
C HIS A 138 33.05 21.31 26.17
#